data_69f65e3b506d0eb5f6b21e4b45659f0f
#
_entry.id   69f65e3b506d0eb5f6b21e4b45659f0f
#
_cell.length_a   1.000
_cell.length_b   1.000
_cell.length_c   1.000
_cell.angle_alpha   90.00
_cell.angle_beta   90.00
_cell.angle_gamma   90.00
#
_symmetry.space_group_name_H-M   'P 1'
#
loop_
_entity.id
_entity.type
_entity.pdbx_description
1 polymer ?
#
loop_
_entity_poly.entity_id
_entity_poly.type
_entity_poly.pdbx_seq_one_letter_code
_entity_poly.pdbx_strand_id
1 'polypeptide(L)'
;MSLVVADRMSAAIEAVAALGASAPAALAALHEFLDGGSVTQLSSVLGLSHSGTVRLVDRLGAEGLIERVGAQDGRAVSVVLTPRGRRLALRIRQAREKTLTSALSALTSDELDNLAAALDTMLTTVTRARVEERSADSHDRPQPWLCRLCDFAACGRSEGNCPVNNAVTTSDQS
;
A
#
# COMPACT_ATOMS: atom_id res chain seq x y z
N MET A 1 7.42 2.89 -20.87
CA MET A 1 6.33 3.77 -20.39
C MET A 1 6.05 3.62 -18.90
N SER A 2 5.99 2.43 -18.35
CA SER A 2 5.75 2.15 -16.92
C SER A 2 6.77 2.83 -15.99
N LEU A 3 8.07 2.82 -16.31
CA LEU A 3 9.12 3.45 -15.50
C LEU A 3 8.95 4.98 -15.41
N VAL A 4 8.57 5.66 -16.48
CA VAL A 4 8.38 7.11 -16.48
C VAL A 4 7.21 7.53 -15.57
N VAL A 5 6.12 6.76 -15.55
CA VAL A 5 4.99 7.01 -14.64
C VAL A 5 5.42 6.76 -13.18
N ALA A 6 6.17 5.68 -12.93
CA ALA A 6 6.71 5.37 -11.61
C ALA A 6 7.67 6.46 -11.12
N ASP A 7 8.57 6.96 -11.97
CA ASP A 7 9.50 8.03 -11.64
C ASP A 7 8.77 9.34 -11.31
N ARG A 8 7.77 9.71 -12.13
CA ARG A 8 6.93 10.90 -11.87
C ARG A 8 6.15 10.76 -10.56
N MET A 9 5.62 9.58 -10.29
CA MET A 9 4.93 9.30 -9.04
C MET A 9 5.87 9.41 -7.84
N SER A 10 7.06 8.84 -7.94
CA SER A 10 8.10 8.93 -6.89
C SER A 10 8.51 10.37 -6.64
N ALA A 11 8.77 11.14 -7.69
CA ALA A 11 9.12 12.56 -7.58
C ALA A 11 7.97 13.40 -6.96
N ALA A 12 6.71 13.13 -7.34
CA ALA A 12 5.57 13.82 -6.78
C ALA A 12 5.36 13.51 -5.28
N ILE A 13 5.60 12.27 -4.87
CA ILE A 13 5.56 11.86 -3.46
C ILE A 13 6.70 12.48 -2.68
N GLU A 14 7.93 12.47 -3.23
CA GLU A 14 9.11 13.05 -2.59
C GLU A 14 8.96 14.58 -2.38
N ALA A 15 8.37 15.28 -3.33
CA ALA A 15 8.07 16.71 -3.21
C ALA A 15 7.08 17.03 -2.05
N VAL A 16 6.26 16.06 -1.66
CA VAL A 16 5.27 16.19 -0.57
C VAL A 16 5.82 15.69 0.76
N ALA A 17 6.67 14.65 0.72
CA ALA A 17 7.14 13.92 1.89
C ALA A 17 8.56 13.38 1.65
N ALA A 18 9.57 14.16 1.98
CA ALA A 18 10.99 13.77 1.90
C ALA A 18 11.36 12.76 3.01
N LEU A 19 10.73 11.59 3.03
CA LEU A 19 10.81 10.61 4.12
C LEU A 19 11.48 9.29 3.72
N GLY A 20 11.97 9.17 2.47
CA GLY A 20 12.52 7.93 1.92
C GLY A 20 11.43 6.92 1.50
N ALA A 21 11.85 5.88 0.76
CA ALA A 21 10.98 5.05 -0.08
C ALA A 21 9.84 4.31 0.64
N SER A 22 10.04 3.83 1.86
CA SER A 22 9.04 3.01 2.57
C SER A 22 8.05 3.81 3.41
N ALA A 23 8.38 5.05 3.78
CA ALA A 23 7.54 5.87 4.66
C ALA A 23 6.19 6.25 4.02
N PRO A 24 6.11 6.65 2.74
CA PRO A 24 4.84 6.93 2.09
C PRO A 24 3.90 5.72 2.07
N ALA A 25 4.44 4.51 1.82
CA ALA A 25 3.65 3.28 1.84
C ALA A 25 3.17 2.93 3.25
N ALA A 26 3.99 3.16 4.28
CA ALA A 26 3.59 2.96 5.68
C ALA A 26 2.45 3.91 6.07
N LEU A 27 2.58 5.20 5.77
CA LEU A 27 1.55 6.19 6.07
C LEU A 27 0.24 5.91 5.33
N ALA A 28 0.33 5.49 4.05
CA ALA A 28 -0.84 5.09 3.28
C ALA A 28 -1.52 3.86 3.90
N ALA A 29 -0.79 2.80 4.22
CA ALA A 29 -1.35 1.59 4.82
C ALA A 29 -2.02 1.88 6.16
N LEU A 30 -1.38 2.66 7.04
CA LEU A 30 -1.96 3.08 8.32
C LEU A 30 -3.20 3.95 8.15
N HIS A 31 -3.28 4.74 7.08
CA HIS A 31 -4.44 5.58 6.81
C HIS A 31 -5.62 4.79 6.25
N GLU A 32 -5.37 3.85 5.34
CA GLU A 32 -6.41 3.21 4.54
C GLU A 32 -7.00 1.96 5.25
N PHE A 33 -6.18 1.13 5.90
CA PHE A 33 -6.67 -0.16 6.39
C PHE A 33 -5.95 -0.75 7.60
N LEU A 34 -4.88 -0.13 8.09
CA LEU A 34 -4.07 -0.67 9.18
C LEU A 34 -4.04 0.25 10.41
N ASP A 35 -5.07 1.07 10.62
CA ASP A 35 -5.13 1.97 11.79
C ASP A 35 -5.08 1.15 13.09
N GLY A 36 -4.12 1.45 13.94
CA GLY A 36 -3.87 0.68 15.17
C GLY A 36 -3.20 -0.68 14.97
N GLY A 37 -2.66 -0.96 13.79
CA GLY A 37 -1.94 -2.19 13.52
C GLY A 37 -0.63 -2.32 14.28
N SER A 38 -0.18 -3.56 14.51
CA SER A 38 1.11 -3.85 15.14
C SER A 38 2.28 -3.62 14.17
N VAL A 39 3.50 -3.47 14.71
CA VAL A 39 4.74 -3.41 13.91
C VAL A 39 4.89 -4.66 13.02
N THR A 40 4.49 -5.84 13.53
CA THR A 40 4.54 -7.10 12.77
C THR A 40 3.58 -7.07 11.57
N GLN A 41 2.35 -6.59 11.76
CA GLN A 41 1.41 -6.44 10.64
C GLN A 41 1.92 -5.42 9.62
N LEU A 42 2.48 -4.31 10.09
CA LEU A 42 3.07 -3.30 9.19
C LEU A 42 4.28 -3.87 8.42
N SER A 43 5.12 -4.70 9.06
CA SER A 43 6.25 -5.35 8.38
C SER A 43 5.78 -6.27 7.24
N SER A 44 4.74 -7.06 7.48
CA SER A 44 4.14 -7.93 6.45
C SER A 44 3.58 -7.12 5.29
N VAL A 45 2.84 -6.04 5.58
CA VAL A 45 2.25 -5.18 4.54
C VAL A 45 3.33 -4.52 3.68
N LEU A 46 4.41 -4.06 4.29
CA LEU A 46 5.49 -3.35 3.60
C LEU A 46 6.51 -4.27 2.94
N GLY A 47 6.53 -5.56 3.30
CA GLY A 47 7.57 -6.49 2.86
C GLY A 47 8.95 -6.12 3.43
N LEU A 48 9.00 -5.63 4.65
CA LEU A 48 10.23 -5.28 5.36
C LEU A 48 10.52 -6.29 6.46
N SER A 49 11.79 -6.43 6.83
CA SER A 49 12.15 -7.15 8.04
C SER A 49 11.56 -6.47 9.27
N HIS A 50 11.31 -7.23 10.35
CA HIS A 50 10.81 -6.65 11.60
C HIS A 50 11.71 -5.51 12.10
N SER A 51 13.03 -5.70 12.12
CA SER A 51 14.00 -4.67 12.53
C SER A 51 13.99 -3.43 11.62
N GLY A 52 13.80 -3.63 10.29
CA GLY A 52 13.64 -2.53 9.34
C GLY A 52 12.39 -1.71 9.62
N THR A 53 11.30 -2.40 9.95
CA THR A 53 10.01 -1.77 10.28
C THR A 53 10.07 -1.02 11.61
N VAL A 54 10.74 -1.58 12.64
CA VAL A 54 10.98 -0.88 13.91
C VAL A 54 11.69 0.44 13.67
N ARG A 55 12.80 0.44 12.91
CA ARG A 55 13.54 1.67 12.56
C ARG A 55 12.71 2.67 11.77
N LEU A 56 11.85 2.19 10.88
CA LEU A 56 10.92 3.06 10.14
C LEU A 56 9.91 3.71 11.09
N VAL A 57 9.31 2.93 11.98
CA VAL A 57 8.36 3.40 13.00
C VAL A 57 9.02 4.40 13.95
N ASP A 58 10.26 4.13 14.41
CA ASP A 58 11.01 5.07 15.26
C ASP A 58 11.23 6.42 14.57
N ARG A 59 11.65 6.38 13.29
CA ARG A 59 11.85 7.60 12.50
C ARG A 59 10.54 8.37 12.29
N LEU A 60 9.45 7.68 11.91
CA LEU A 60 8.14 8.33 11.73
C LEU A 60 7.60 8.90 13.05
N GLY A 61 7.89 8.25 14.18
CA GLY A 61 7.58 8.75 15.52
C GLY A 61 8.38 10.02 15.85
N ALA A 62 9.69 10.02 15.58
CA ALA A 62 10.54 11.19 15.76
C ALA A 62 10.09 12.39 14.92
N GLU A 63 9.55 12.14 13.74
CA GLU A 63 8.94 13.17 12.86
C GLU A 63 7.52 13.58 13.33
N GLY A 64 6.99 12.98 14.38
CA GLY A 64 5.65 13.26 14.91
C GLY A 64 4.52 12.88 13.96
N LEU A 65 4.72 11.85 13.11
CA LEU A 65 3.74 11.39 12.13
C LEU A 65 2.92 10.20 12.63
N ILE A 66 3.50 9.44 13.55
CA ILE A 66 2.83 8.31 14.21
C ILE A 66 3.07 8.35 15.72
N GLU A 67 2.23 7.61 16.43
CA GLU A 67 2.37 7.34 17.86
C GLU A 67 2.28 5.83 18.10
N ARG A 68 2.99 5.37 19.15
CA ARG A 68 2.82 4.03 19.69
C ARG A 68 1.85 4.10 20.84
N VAL A 69 0.73 3.41 20.70
CA VAL A 69 -0.28 3.30 21.75
C VAL A 69 -0.11 1.94 22.42
N GLY A 70 0.26 1.94 23.70
CA GLY A 70 0.32 0.72 24.52
C GLY A 70 -1.09 0.21 24.81
N ALA A 71 -1.29 -1.11 24.72
CA ALA A 71 -2.49 -1.71 25.29
C ALA A 71 -2.41 -1.66 26.81
N GLN A 72 -3.47 -1.22 27.47
CA GLN A 72 -3.57 -1.18 28.94
C GLN A 72 -3.47 -2.58 29.58
N ASP A 73 -3.57 -3.66 28.80
CA ASP A 73 -3.63 -5.05 29.27
C ASP A 73 -2.49 -5.95 28.74
N GLY A 74 -1.29 -5.42 28.50
CA GLY A 74 -0.13 -6.22 28.05
C GLY A 74 -0.22 -6.75 26.62
N ARG A 75 -1.17 -6.26 25.81
CA ARG A 75 -1.31 -6.59 24.37
C ARG A 75 -0.23 -5.87 23.55
N ALA A 76 -0.08 -6.28 22.30
CA ALA A 76 0.92 -5.72 21.39
C ALA A 76 0.77 -4.20 21.21
N VAL A 77 1.88 -3.47 21.17
CA VAL A 77 1.93 -2.03 20.90
C VAL A 77 1.33 -1.75 19.52
N SER A 78 0.33 -0.90 19.47
CA SER A 78 -0.32 -0.43 18.24
C SER A 78 0.37 0.81 17.69
N VAL A 79 0.42 0.93 16.37
CA VAL A 79 0.94 2.09 15.64
C VAL A 79 -0.24 2.86 15.05
N VAL A 80 -0.39 4.12 15.42
CA VAL A 80 -1.47 4.99 14.95
C VAL A 80 -0.93 6.27 14.33
N LEU A 81 -1.66 6.82 13.36
CA LEU A 81 -1.31 8.11 12.78
C LEU A 81 -1.67 9.26 13.72
N THR A 82 -0.75 10.21 13.89
CA THR A 82 -1.08 11.52 14.47
C THR A 82 -1.95 12.34 13.49
N PRO A 83 -2.59 13.44 13.93
CA PRO A 83 -3.25 14.37 13.02
C PRO A 83 -2.33 14.91 11.92
N ARG A 84 -1.03 15.09 12.21
CA ARG A 84 -0.01 15.49 11.23
C ARG A 84 0.26 14.35 10.23
N GLY A 85 0.37 13.12 10.71
CA GLY A 85 0.55 11.93 9.86
C GLY A 85 -0.64 11.70 8.93
N ARG A 86 -1.88 11.84 9.41
CA ARG A 86 -3.09 11.73 8.58
C ARG A 86 -3.10 12.77 7.45
N ARG A 87 -2.80 14.04 7.77
CA ARG A 87 -2.71 15.08 6.73
C ARG A 87 -1.64 14.76 5.69
N LEU A 88 -0.50 14.24 6.11
CA LEU A 88 0.58 13.87 5.18
C LEU A 88 0.19 12.66 4.32
N ALA A 89 -0.45 11.63 4.89
CA ALA A 89 -0.96 10.48 4.14
C ALA A 89 -1.96 10.92 3.06
N LEU A 90 -2.89 11.82 3.38
CA LEU A 90 -3.82 12.40 2.42
C LEU A 90 -3.11 13.18 1.29
N ARG A 91 -2.09 13.97 1.61
CA ARG A 91 -1.30 14.69 0.61
C ARG A 91 -0.54 13.74 -0.32
N ILE A 92 0.00 12.64 0.21
CA ILE A 92 0.64 11.58 -0.58
C ILE A 92 -0.38 10.94 -1.54
N ARG A 93 -1.58 10.61 -1.05
CA ARG A 93 -2.66 10.08 -1.88
C ARG A 93 -3.02 11.05 -3.01
N GLN A 94 -3.25 12.31 -2.69
CA GLN A 94 -3.57 13.36 -3.68
C GLN A 94 -2.48 13.55 -4.73
N ALA A 95 -1.19 13.52 -4.32
CA ALA A 95 -0.06 13.63 -5.25
C ALA A 95 -0.04 12.46 -6.24
N ARG A 96 -0.33 11.23 -5.77
CA ARG A 96 -0.43 10.04 -6.61
C ARG A 96 -1.62 10.12 -7.57
N GLU A 97 -2.78 10.46 -7.06
CA GLU A 97 -4.01 10.65 -7.84
C GLU A 97 -3.81 11.68 -8.95
N LYS A 98 -3.30 12.85 -8.61
CA LYS A 98 -2.99 13.91 -9.58
C LYS A 98 -2.04 13.43 -10.68
N THR A 99 -1.00 12.67 -10.32
CA THR A 99 -0.02 12.15 -11.29
C THR A 99 -0.69 11.16 -12.24
N LEU A 100 -1.52 10.25 -11.73
CA LEU A 100 -2.25 9.27 -12.54
C LEU A 100 -3.30 9.94 -13.43
N THR A 101 -4.11 10.82 -12.87
CA THR A 101 -5.13 11.57 -13.64
C THR A 101 -4.48 12.36 -14.78
N SER A 102 -3.35 13.02 -14.51
CA SER A 102 -2.61 13.72 -15.56
C SER A 102 -2.05 12.78 -16.63
N ALA A 103 -1.58 11.59 -16.25
CA ALA A 103 -1.07 10.61 -17.22
C ALA A 103 -2.17 10.00 -18.09
N LEU A 104 -3.39 9.93 -17.58
CA LEU A 104 -4.55 9.33 -18.24
C LEU A 104 -5.42 10.36 -18.99
N SER A 105 -5.16 11.65 -18.82
CA SER A 105 -6.04 12.74 -19.30
C SER A 105 -6.21 12.81 -20.81
N ALA A 106 -5.32 12.20 -21.58
CA ALA A 106 -5.40 12.16 -23.04
C ALA A 106 -6.19 10.95 -23.58
N LEU A 107 -6.61 10.03 -22.72
CA LEU A 107 -7.34 8.84 -23.12
C LEU A 107 -8.85 9.12 -23.20
N THR A 108 -9.49 8.53 -24.21
CA THR A 108 -10.95 8.48 -24.33
C THR A 108 -11.55 7.51 -23.30
N SER A 109 -12.87 7.55 -23.12
CA SER A 109 -13.56 6.60 -22.21
C SER A 109 -13.33 5.15 -22.61
N ASP A 110 -13.42 4.82 -23.90
CA ASP A 110 -13.22 3.46 -24.41
C ASP A 110 -11.78 2.96 -24.17
N GLU A 111 -10.79 3.86 -24.31
CA GLU A 111 -9.39 3.54 -24.02
C GLU A 111 -9.14 3.35 -22.52
N LEU A 112 -9.82 4.10 -21.67
CA LEU A 112 -9.77 3.91 -20.21
C LEU A 112 -10.39 2.58 -19.80
N ASP A 113 -11.52 2.18 -20.37
CA ASP A 113 -12.18 0.91 -20.10
C ASP A 113 -11.31 -0.27 -20.55
N ASN A 114 -10.70 -0.18 -21.73
CA ASN A 114 -9.76 -1.18 -22.23
C ASN A 114 -8.51 -1.28 -21.34
N LEU A 115 -7.97 -0.16 -20.90
CA LEU A 115 -6.83 -0.11 -19.98
C LEU A 115 -7.20 -0.73 -18.62
N ALA A 116 -8.37 -0.43 -18.09
CA ALA A 116 -8.86 -0.99 -16.84
C ALA A 116 -8.95 -2.52 -16.92
N ALA A 117 -9.56 -3.06 -17.98
CA ALA A 117 -9.66 -4.51 -18.21
C ALA A 117 -8.28 -5.19 -18.33
N ALA A 118 -7.34 -4.53 -19.02
CA ALA A 118 -5.96 -5.04 -19.14
C ALA A 118 -5.24 -5.04 -17.79
N LEU A 119 -5.40 -3.99 -16.99
CA LEU A 119 -4.82 -3.89 -15.65
C LEU A 119 -5.43 -4.92 -14.69
N ASP A 120 -6.72 -5.17 -14.74
CA ASP A 120 -7.38 -6.23 -13.96
C ASP A 120 -6.80 -7.60 -14.25
N THR A 121 -6.61 -7.91 -15.53
CA THR A 121 -5.98 -9.17 -15.97
C THR A 121 -4.53 -9.28 -15.45
N MET A 122 -3.75 -8.22 -15.57
CA MET A 122 -2.37 -8.16 -15.07
C MET A 122 -2.30 -8.31 -13.56
N LEU A 123 -3.14 -7.61 -12.81
CA LEU A 123 -3.20 -7.69 -11.34
C LEU A 123 -3.60 -9.09 -10.88
N THR A 124 -4.58 -9.70 -11.53
CA THR A 124 -4.99 -11.09 -11.27
C THR A 124 -3.83 -12.05 -11.48
N THR A 125 -3.14 -11.96 -12.62
CA THR A 125 -2.00 -12.82 -12.96
C THR A 125 -0.85 -12.68 -11.95
N VAL A 126 -0.45 -11.44 -11.65
CA VAL A 126 0.63 -11.17 -10.67
C VAL A 126 0.24 -11.63 -9.26
N THR A 127 -1.04 -11.50 -8.90
CA THR A 127 -1.52 -11.94 -7.58
C THR A 127 -1.45 -13.45 -7.46
N ARG A 128 -1.91 -14.19 -8.47
CA ARG A 128 -1.85 -15.67 -8.49
C ARG A 128 -0.41 -16.17 -8.39
N ALA A 129 0.48 -15.64 -9.23
CA ALA A 129 1.90 -15.98 -9.17
C ALA A 129 2.49 -15.78 -7.77
N ARG A 130 2.16 -14.66 -7.10
CA ARG A 130 2.61 -14.40 -5.72
C ARG A 130 2.01 -15.34 -4.68
N VAL A 131 0.76 -15.78 -4.85
CA VAL A 131 0.15 -16.78 -3.95
C VAL A 131 0.86 -18.12 -4.13
N GLU A 132 1.12 -18.54 -5.36
CA GLU A 132 1.87 -19.76 -5.68
C GLU A 132 3.30 -19.73 -5.12
N GLU A 133 4.03 -18.63 -5.33
CA GLU A 133 5.38 -18.43 -4.79
C GLU A 133 5.40 -18.54 -3.25
N ARG A 134 4.42 -17.94 -2.55
CA ARG A 134 4.30 -18.04 -1.10
C ARG A 134 4.00 -19.44 -0.61
N SER A 135 3.24 -20.21 -1.38
CA SER A 135 2.90 -21.61 -1.05
C SER A 135 4.07 -22.56 -1.28
N ALA A 136 4.94 -22.23 -2.25
CA ALA A 136 6.11 -23.03 -2.62
C ALA A 136 7.37 -22.68 -1.80
N ASP A 137 7.49 -21.45 -1.33
CA ASP A 137 8.69 -20.94 -0.69
C ASP A 137 8.53 -20.90 0.84
N SER A 138 9.16 -21.87 1.51
CA SER A 138 9.34 -21.87 2.97
C SER A 138 10.37 -20.83 3.45
N HIS A 139 10.93 -20.02 2.56
CA HIS A 139 11.92 -19.00 2.86
C HIS A 139 11.24 -17.63 2.98
N ASP A 140 11.17 -17.21 4.18
CA ASP A 140 10.67 -16.02 4.87
C ASP A 140 11.16 -14.66 4.31
N ARG A 141 11.04 -14.43 2.99
CA ARG A 141 11.18 -13.08 2.41
C ARG A 141 9.82 -12.41 2.40
N PRO A 142 9.58 -11.44 3.30
CA PRO A 142 8.31 -10.73 3.33
C PRO A 142 8.12 -9.98 2.01
N GLN A 143 7.15 -10.42 1.21
CA GLN A 143 6.76 -9.71 0.01
C GLN A 143 5.71 -8.65 0.37
N PRO A 144 5.86 -7.41 -0.14
CA PRO A 144 4.91 -6.35 0.18
C PRO A 144 3.53 -6.65 -0.38
N TRP A 145 2.49 -6.28 0.36
CA TRP A 145 1.12 -6.40 -0.11
C TRP A 145 0.86 -5.48 -1.31
N LEU A 146 0.16 -5.98 -2.31
CA LEU A 146 -0.26 -5.15 -3.45
C LEU A 146 -1.15 -3.98 -2.98
N CYS A 147 -2.03 -4.25 -2.02
CA CYS A 147 -2.97 -3.28 -1.46
C CYS A 147 -2.34 -2.08 -0.74
N ARG A 148 -1.05 -2.13 -0.36
CA ARG A 148 -0.38 -1.06 0.40
C ARG A 148 -0.40 0.32 -0.26
N LEU A 149 -0.72 0.36 -1.54
CA LEU A 149 -0.77 1.58 -2.34
C LEU A 149 -2.17 1.85 -2.93
N CYS A 150 -3.16 1.04 -2.60
CA CYS A 150 -4.53 1.23 -3.07
C CYS A 150 -5.21 2.41 -2.37
N ASP A 151 -6.18 3.00 -3.04
CA ASP A 151 -7.23 3.79 -2.45
C ASP A 151 -8.37 2.84 -2.06
N PHE A 152 -8.59 2.65 -0.77
CA PHE A 152 -9.59 1.70 -0.29
C PHE A 152 -11.03 2.17 -0.54
N ALA A 153 -11.24 3.48 -0.65
CA ALA A 153 -12.56 4.02 -0.97
C ALA A 153 -13.00 3.70 -2.42
N ALA A 154 -12.02 3.54 -3.33
CA ALA A 154 -12.26 3.25 -4.76
C ALA A 154 -11.88 1.82 -5.17
N CYS A 155 -11.52 0.94 -4.21
CA CYS A 155 -10.93 -0.35 -4.56
C CYS A 155 -11.96 -1.42 -4.96
N GLY A 156 -13.25 -1.20 -4.76
CA GLY A 156 -14.31 -2.13 -5.12
C GLY A 156 -14.32 -3.46 -4.37
N ARG A 157 -13.55 -3.59 -3.27
CA ARG A 157 -13.45 -4.85 -2.52
C ARG A 157 -14.76 -5.21 -1.85
N SER A 158 -15.48 -4.26 -1.31
CA SER A 158 -16.78 -4.43 -0.67
C SER A 158 -17.86 -4.91 -1.65
N GLU A 159 -17.73 -4.50 -2.90
CA GLU A 159 -18.63 -4.86 -4.01
C GLU A 159 -18.20 -6.14 -4.75
N GLY A 160 -17.12 -6.79 -4.32
CA GLY A 160 -16.59 -7.98 -4.99
C GLY A 160 -15.82 -7.71 -6.30
N ASN A 161 -15.49 -6.44 -6.59
CA ASN A 161 -14.86 -6.02 -7.85
C ASN A 161 -13.33 -5.91 -7.76
N CYS A 162 -12.71 -6.26 -6.62
CA CYS A 162 -11.26 -6.16 -6.45
C CYS A 162 -10.54 -7.36 -7.11
N PRO A 163 -9.74 -7.18 -8.18
CA PRO A 163 -9.07 -8.28 -8.87
C PRO A 163 -8.05 -9.01 -7.97
N VAL A 164 -7.38 -8.30 -7.07
CA VAL A 164 -6.43 -8.88 -6.12
C VAL A 164 -7.15 -9.77 -5.10
N ASN A 165 -8.25 -9.29 -4.50
CA ASN A 165 -9.00 -10.07 -3.54
C ASN A 165 -9.63 -11.32 -4.19
N ASN A 166 -10.20 -11.17 -5.37
CA ASN A 166 -10.84 -12.26 -6.08
C ASN A 166 -9.83 -13.34 -6.51
N ALA A 167 -8.63 -12.94 -6.92
CA ALA A 167 -7.56 -13.89 -7.27
C ALA A 167 -7.09 -14.73 -6.07
N VAL A 168 -7.03 -14.15 -4.85
CA VAL A 168 -6.66 -14.89 -3.63
C VAL A 168 -7.74 -15.87 -3.22
N THR A 169 -9.01 -15.44 -3.18
CA THR A 169 -10.13 -16.28 -2.73
C THR A 169 -10.39 -17.46 -3.66
N THR A 170 -10.11 -17.34 -4.95
CA THR A 170 -10.26 -18.45 -5.91
C THR A 170 -9.16 -19.51 -5.74
N SER A 171 -7.96 -19.10 -5.30
CA SER A 171 -6.84 -20.02 -5.07
C SER A 171 -7.02 -20.89 -3.81
N ASP A 172 -7.78 -20.42 -2.82
CA ASP A 172 -8.07 -21.18 -1.58
C ASP A 172 -9.14 -22.29 -1.78
N GLN A 173 -9.78 -22.36 -2.96
CA GLN A 173 -10.85 -23.32 -3.27
C GLN A 173 -10.37 -24.45 -4.21
N SER A 174 -9.09 -24.48 -4.59
CA SER A 174 -8.50 -25.47 -5.48
C SER A 174 -7.49 -26.34 -4.75
#